data_e77250fa6148944054d24fb24d1d976e
#
_entry.id   e77250fa6148944054d24fb24d1d976e
#
_cell.length_a   1.000
_cell.length_b   1.000
_cell.length_c   1.000
_cell.angle_alpha   90.00
_cell.angle_beta   90.00
_cell.angle_gamma   90.00
#
_symmetry.space_group_name_H-M   'P 1'
#
loop_
_entity.id
_entity.type
_entity.pdbx_description
1 polymer ?
#
loop_
_entity_poly.entity_id
_entity_poly.type
_entity_poly.pdbx_seq_one_letter_code
_entity_poly.pdbx_strand_id
1 'polypeptide(L)'
;MKSYDIAVIGGDGTGPEVVRESIKVLDAAGAKFDFKLNYTDFDFGGDRYLRTNEALPDSAADDLRNFPAILLGAIGHPDVKP
;
A
#
# COMPACT_ATOMS: atom_id res chain seq x y z
N MET A 1 -8.27 -1.19 -23.17
CA MET A 1 -7.41 -1.24 -21.97
C MET A 1 -8.25 -1.37 -20.71
N LYS A 2 -7.96 -2.34 -19.88
CA LYS A 2 -8.62 -2.50 -18.59
C LYS A 2 -7.88 -1.69 -17.52
N SER A 3 -8.63 -1.06 -16.62
CA SER A 3 -8.07 -0.29 -15.51
C SER A 3 -8.53 -0.90 -14.19
N TYR A 4 -7.62 -0.90 -13.21
CA TYR A 4 -7.89 -1.42 -11.87
C TYR A 4 -7.38 -0.45 -10.83
N ASP A 5 -8.15 -0.24 -9.78
CA ASP A 5 -7.73 0.58 -8.65
C ASP A 5 -7.02 -0.29 -7.61
N ILE A 6 -5.85 0.14 -7.20
CA ILE A 6 -5.00 -0.61 -6.27
C ILE A 6 -4.76 0.24 -5.02
N ALA A 7 -5.10 -0.30 -3.86
CA ALA A 7 -4.72 0.32 -2.60
C ALA A 7 -3.25 0.01 -2.31
N VAL A 8 -2.47 1.02 -1.93
CA VAL A 8 -1.05 0.87 -1.65
C VAL A 8 -0.78 1.19 -0.19
N ILE A 9 -0.20 0.23 0.52
CA ILE A 9 0.22 0.41 1.90
C ILE A 9 1.73 0.16 1.94
N GLY A 10 2.51 1.22 1.92
CA GLY A 10 3.97 1.13 1.95
C GLY A 10 4.48 0.58 3.28
N GLY A 11 3.86 1.01 4.37
CA GLY A 11 4.25 0.57 5.69
C GLY A 11 5.49 1.30 6.22
N ASP A 12 6.37 0.56 6.84
CA ASP A 12 7.50 1.08 7.58
C ASP A 12 8.86 0.67 6.99
N GLY A 13 9.91 1.35 7.44
CA GLY A 13 11.28 1.00 7.09
C GLY A 13 11.54 1.00 5.58
N THR A 14 11.91 -0.15 5.04
CA THR A 14 12.17 -0.32 3.60
C THR A 14 10.90 -0.57 2.78
N GLY A 15 9.74 -0.73 3.43
CA GLY A 15 8.47 -1.01 2.76
C GLY A 15 8.13 -0.02 1.64
N PRO A 16 8.19 1.31 1.89
CA PRO A 16 7.91 2.29 0.84
C PRO A 16 8.83 2.18 -0.38
N GLU A 17 10.12 1.88 -0.18
CA GLU A 17 11.06 1.68 -1.29
C GLU A 17 10.72 0.42 -2.09
N VAL A 18 10.41 -0.67 -1.40
CA VAL A 18 10.02 -1.93 -2.04
C VAL A 18 8.76 -1.73 -2.87
N VAL A 19 7.76 -1.04 -2.33
CA VAL A 19 6.53 -0.73 -3.05
C VAL A 19 6.81 0.11 -4.28
N ARG A 20 7.65 1.13 -4.16
CA ARG A 20 8.01 2.00 -5.28
C ARG A 20 8.62 1.20 -6.43
N GLU A 21 9.55 0.30 -6.13
CA GLU A 21 10.17 -0.56 -7.14
C GLU A 21 9.17 -1.56 -7.72
N SER A 22 8.28 -2.10 -6.88
CA SER A 22 7.22 -3.00 -7.35
C SER A 22 6.26 -2.32 -8.33
N ILE A 23 5.93 -1.06 -8.09
CA ILE A 23 5.06 -0.27 -8.99
C ILE A 23 5.72 -0.12 -10.36
N LYS A 24 7.03 0.09 -10.42
CA LYS A 24 7.74 0.16 -11.71
C LYS A 24 7.58 -1.13 -12.52
N VAL A 25 7.68 -2.27 -11.86
CA VAL A 25 7.51 -3.57 -12.51
C VAL A 25 6.06 -3.76 -12.96
N LEU A 26 5.10 -3.41 -12.11
CA LEU A 26 3.68 -3.53 -12.44
C LEU A 26 3.28 -2.61 -13.60
N ASP A 27 3.80 -1.40 -13.64
CA ASP A 27 3.53 -0.46 -14.75
C ASP A 27 4.13 -0.96 -16.05
N ALA A 28 5.33 -1.54 -16.01
CA ALA A 28 5.96 -2.15 -17.18
C ALA A 28 5.14 -3.34 -17.70
N ALA A 29 4.64 -4.19 -16.80
CA ALA A 29 3.76 -5.29 -17.15
C ALA A 29 2.45 -4.80 -17.74
N GLY A 30 1.88 -3.72 -17.18
CA GLY A 30 0.66 -3.10 -17.69
C GLY A 30 0.82 -2.61 -19.12
N ALA A 31 1.94 -1.97 -19.42
CA ALA A 31 2.24 -1.52 -20.78
C ALA A 31 2.34 -2.70 -21.75
N LYS A 32 2.95 -3.82 -21.32
CA LYS A 32 3.14 -4.99 -22.15
C LYS A 32 1.84 -5.75 -22.39
N PHE A 33 0.99 -5.87 -21.38
CA PHE A 33 -0.23 -6.68 -21.41
C PHE A 33 -1.52 -5.85 -21.53
N ASP A 34 -1.40 -4.58 -21.80
CA ASP A 34 -2.51 -3.64 -22.06
C ASP A 34 -3.49 -3.51 -20.89
N PHE A 35 -2.96 -3.28 -19.70
CA PHE A 35 -3.78 -2.90 -18.55
C PHE A 35 -3.16 -1.67 -17.86
N LYS A 36 -3.97 -0.99 -17.06
CA LYS A 36 -3.52 0.17 -16.27
C LYS A 36 -3.92 -0.01 -14.82
N LEU A 37 -3.00 0.30 -13.92
CA LEU A 37 -3.24 0.30 -12.49
C LEU A 37 -3.25 1.74 -11.97
N ASN A 38 -4.28 2.08 -11.20
CA ASN A 38 -4.39 3.36 -10.52
C ASN A 38 -4.14 3.14 -9.04
N TYR A 39 -3.17 3.84 -8.49
CA TYR A 39 -2.70 3.61 -7.12
C TYR A 39 -3.26 4.67 -6.17
N THR A 40 -3.75 4.23 -5.02
CA THR A 40 -4.16 5.11 -3.93
C THR A 40 -3.33 4.76 -2.70
N ASP A 41 -2.56 5.71 -2.21
CA ASP A 41 -1.68 5.51 -1.06
C ASP A 41 -2.45 5.62 0.25
N PHE A 42 -2.18 4.69 1.17
CA PHE A 42 -2.67 4.73 2.54
C PHE A 42 -1.49 4.74 3.50
N ASP A 43 -1.52 5.65 4.46
CA ASP A 43 -0.46 5.79 5.48
C ASP A 43 -0.82 4.97 6.71
N PHE A 44 -0.52 3.66 6.64
CA PHE A 44 -0.77 2.72 7.74
C PHE A 44 0.50 2.05 8.19
N GLY A 45 0.57 1.67 9.45
CA GLY A 45 1.69 0.92 9.99
C GLY A 45 2.21 1.47 11.32
N GLY A 46 3.40 1.01 11.72
CA GLY A 46 4.00 1.36 13.00
C GLY A 46 4.36 2.83 13.12
N ASP A 47 4.86 3.45 12.04
CA ASP A 47 5.18 4.87 12.05
C ASP A 47 3.92 5.71 12.29
N ARG A 48 2.82 5.36 11.65
CA ARG A 48 1.53 6.00 11.92
C ARG A 48 1.10 5.80 13.37
N TYR A 49 1.30 4.60 13.91
CA TYR A 49 0.97 4.30 15.31
C TYR A 49 1.72 5.21 16.27
N LEU A 50 3.00 5.43 16.04
CA LEU A 50 3.82 6.32 16.89
C LEU A 50 3.34 7.77 16.84
N ARG A 51 2.86 8.23 15.67
CA ARG A 51 2.36 9.61 15.51
C ARG A 51 0.94 9.81 16.04
N THR A 52 0.08 8.82 15.86
CA THR A 52 -1.37 8.97 16.07
C THR A 52 -1.95 7.98 17.07
N ASN A 53 -1.16 7.05 17.57
CA ASN A 53 -1.59 5.94 18.42
C ASN A 53 -2.63 5.03 17.73
N GLU A 54 -2.66 5.04 16.40
CA GLU A 54 -3.60 4.26 15.60
C GLU A 54 -2.90 3.81 14.31
N ALA A 55 -2.59 2.51 14.20
CA ALA A 55 -1.90 1.96 13.03
C ALA A 55 -2.82 1.88 11.81
N LEU A 56 -4.09 1.55 12.03
CA LEU A 56 -5.10 1.37 11.01
C LEU A 56 -6.44 1.89 11.54
N PRO A 57 -7.02 2.95 10.94
CA PRO A 57 -8.35 3.41 11.35
C PRO A 57 -9.42 2.35 11.12
N ASP A 58 -10.42 2.29 11.98
CA ASP A 58 -11.51 1.33 11.85
C ASP A 58 -12.25 1.45 10.51
N SER A 59 -12.38 2.67 10.00
CA SER A 59 -13.02 2.92 8.70
C SER A 59 -12.18 2.42 7.52
N ALA A 60 -10.89 2.21 7.71
CA ALA A 60 -9.98 1.82 6.62
C ALA A 60 -10.31 0.43 6.08
N ALA A 61 -10.77 -0.49 6.93
CA ALA A 61 -11.16 -1.82 6.48
C ALA A 61 -12.29 -1.74 5.45
N ASP A 62 -13.26 -0.85 5.66
CA ASP A 62 -14.35 -0.65 4.70
C ASP A 62 -13.87 0.00 3.42
N ASP A 63 -12.97 0.98 3.53
CA ASP A 63 -12.37 1.64 2.36
C ASP A 63 -11.58 0.63 1.51
N LEU A 64 -10.78 -0.22 2.15
CA LEU A 64 -9.95 -1.20 1.46
C LEU A 64 -10.77 -2.28 0.74
N ARG A 65 -11.96 -2.58 1.22
CA ARG A 65 -12.86 -3.56 0.57
C ARG A 65 -13.31 -3.12 -0.83
N ASN A 66 -13.25 -1.83 -1.11
CA ASN A 66 -13.64 -1.29 -2.41
C ASN A 66 -12.56 -1.44 -3.47
N PHE A 67 -11.38 -1.94 -3.10
CA PHE A 67 -10.27 -2.16 -4.02
C PHE A 67 -10.18 -3.62 -4.43
N PRO A 68 -10.00 -3.92 -5.73
CA PRO A 68 -9.82 -5.29 -6.20
C PRO A 68 -8.53 -5.94 -5.70
N ALA A 69 -7.52 -5.14 -5.35
CA ALA A 69 -6.26 -5.64 -4.84
C ALA A 69 -5.57 -4.61 -3.95
N ILE A 70 -4.68 -5.10 -3.10
CA ILE A 70 -3.89 -4.29 -2.18
C ILE A 70 -2.42 -4.64 -2.39
N LEU A 71 -1.59 -3.61 -2.62
CA LEU A 71 -0.14 -3.77 -2.66
C LEU A 71 0.42 -3.39 -1.29
N LEU A 72 0.93 -4.38 -0.58
CA LEU A 72 1.43 -4.19 0.78
C LEU A 72 2.95 -4.29 0.79
N GLY A 73 3.60 -3.29 1.37
CA GLY A 73 5.02 -3.33 1.67
C GLY A 73 5.29 -4.05 2.98
N ALA A 74 6.06 -3.46 3.87
CA ALA A 74 6.39 -4.05 5.15
C ALA A 74 5.86 -3.19 6.30
N ILE A 75 5.15 -3.81 7.23
CA ILE A 75 4.68 -3.14 8.44
C ILE A 75 5.46 -3.69 9.62
N GLY A 76 6.11 -2.80 10.35
CA GLY A 76 6.88 -3.15 11.52
C GLY A 76 7.83 -2.02 11.85
N HIS A 77 7.78 -1.53 13.06
CA HIS A 77 8.66 -0.46 13.53
C HIS A 77 9.31 -0.92 14.82
N PRO A 78 10.63 -0.72 15.00
CA PRO A 78 11.35 -1.21 16.19
C PRO A 78 10.82 -0.61 17.51
N ASP A 79 10.21 0.57 17.44
CA ASP A 79 9.66 1.24 18.63
C ASP A 79 8.21 0.87 18.93
N VAL A 80 7.58 0.03 18.10
CA VAL A 80 6.23 -0.50 18.33
C VAL A 80 6.36 -1.95 18.76
N LYS A 81 5.90 -2.24 19.97
CA LYS A 81 5.95 -3.59 20.52
C LYS A 81 4.77 -4.42 20.03
N PRO A 82 4.96 -5.74 19.89
CA PRO A 82 3.87 -6.62 19.53
C PRO A 82 2.74 -6.62 20.56
#